data_829fd786376b53729c63b6865a0dd9f2
#
_entry.id   829fd786376b53729c63b6865a0dd9f2
#
_cell.length_a   1.000
_cell.length_b   1.000
_cell.length_c   1.000
_cell.angle_alpha   90.00
_cell.angle_beta   90.00
_cell.angle_gamma   90.00
#
_symmetry.space_group_name_H-M   'P 1'
#
loop_
_entity.id
_entity.type
_entity.pdbx_description
1 polymer ?
#
loop_
_entity_poly.entity_id
_entity_poly.type
_entity_poly.pdbx_seq_one_letter_code
_entity_poly.pdbx_strand_id
1 'polypeptide(L)'
;MNIKENKVVITGGSKGIGLGLAKKFIAEGNKVIVVARSKPENLDCDFFSCDLTNEDERNLVIDQLLKDHRDTNILINNAGSQNSTNGIENLYTDTKKDIDLNIVALMHFISGLYPLLKENTNSAIINVSSGYAISPNVYLPIYSASKSFVHSLTMSLRKTLEGSVAVFDLCPPAVKTEMNPHEGMSVDELVKIFWKAWKKNQFFIPVREVKILNLVTRFSKNLGMRLVSKK
;
A
#
# COMPACT_ATOMS: atom_id res chain seq x y z
N MET A 1 6.14 -5.02 17.22
CA MET A 1 5.07 -3.99 17.04
C MET A 1 3.91 -4.26 17.97
N ASN A 2 3.37 -3.21 18.59
CA ASN A 2 2.10 -3.32 19.31
C ASN A 2 0.97 -3.56 18.31
N ILE A 3 0.01 -4.42 18.65
CA ILE A 3 -1.13 -4.76 17.79
C ILE A 3 -2.42 -4.01 18.15
N LYS A 4 -2.43 -3.31 19.28
CA LYS A 4 -3.57 -2.57 19.83
C LYS A 4 -3.17 -1.13 20.16
N GLU A 5 -4.20 -0.30 20.34
CA GLU A 5 -4.04 1.09 20.80
C GLU A 5 -3.21 1.97 19.86
N ASN A 6 -3.17 1.59 18.57
CA ASN A 6 -2.55 2.43 17.54
C ASN A 6 -3.57 3.39 16.93
N LYS A 7 -3.09 4.51 16.41
CA LYS A 7 -3.84 5.35 15.49
C LYS A 7 -3.26 5.19 14.09
N VAL A 8 -4.07 4.70 13.16
CA VAL A 8 -3.67 4.21 11.85
C VAL A 8 -4.28 5.08 10.76
N VAL A 9 -3.45 5.73 9.95
CA VAL A 9 -3.87 6.40 8.72
C VAL A 9 -3.78 5.41 7.56
N ILE A 10 -4.86 5.26 6.78
CA ILE A 10 -4.93 4.35 5.63
C ILE A 10 -5.35 5.12 4.38
N THR A 11 -4.46 5.23 3.40
CA THR A 11 -4.82 5.77 2.09
C THR A 11 -5.56 4.73 1.25
N GLY A 12 -6.66 5.13 0.59
CA GLY A 12 -7.50 4.20 -0.17
C GLY A 12 -8.22 3.17 0.70
N GLY A 13 -8.56 3.55 1.95
CA GLY A 13 -9.20 2.67 2.93
C GLY A 13 -10.70 2.44 2.75
N SER A 14 -11.33 3.02 1.74
CA SER A 14 -12.79 2.90 1.54
C SER A 14 -13.23 1.61 0.87
N LYS A 15 -12.34 0.91 0.17
CA LYS A 15 -12.64 -0.28 -0.63
C LYS A 15 -11.50 -1.29 -0.62
N GLY A 16 -11.78 -2.51 -1.11
CA GLY A 16 -10.78 -3.54 -1.39
C GLY A 16 -9.86 -3.87 -0.21
N ILE A 17 -8.56 -3.93 -0.48
CA ILE A 17 -7.52 -4.28 0.50
C ILE A 17 -7.51 -3.28 1.67
N GLY A 18 -7.57 -1.98 1.36
CA GLY A 18 -7.54 -0.92 2.38
C GLY A 18 -8.70 -1.02 3.35
N LEU A 19 -9.92 -1.28 2.85
CA LEU A 19 -11.10 -1.50 3.71
C LEU A 19 -10.94 -2.76 4.58
N GLY A 20 -10.42 -3.85 4.01
CA GLY A 20 -10.15 -5.06 4.77
C GLY A 20 -9.13 -4.85 5.90
N LEU A 21 -8.06 -4.09 5.62
CA LEU A 21 -7.08 -3.70 6.64
C LEU A 21 -7.72 -2.80 7.70
N ALA A 22 -8.51 -1.77 7.30
CA ALA A 22 -9.20 -0.87 8.21
C ALA A 22 -10.09 -1.64 9.18
N LYS A 23 -10.97 -2.52 8.65
CA LYS A 23 -11.83 -3.40 9.47
C LYS A 23 -11.02 -4.23 10.47
N LYS A 24 -9.90 -4.79 10.02
CA LYS A 24 -9.05 -5.62 10.88
C LYS A 24 -8.40 -4.82 11.99
N PHE A 25 -7.83 -3.64 11.70
CA PHE A 25 -7.24 -2.79 12.74
C PHE A 25 -8.28 -2.35 13.77
N ILE A 26 -9.48 -1.93 13.34
CA ILE A 26 -10.57 -1.58 14.25
C ILE A 26 -10.98 -2.76 15.14
N ALA A 27 -11.18 -3.94 14.55
CA ALA A 27 -11.55 -5.15 15.29
C ALA A 27 -10.51 -5.58 16.33
N GLU A 28 -9.26 -5.15 16.19
CA GLU A 28 -8.17 -5.40 17.14
C GLU A 28 -7.96 -4.23 18.13
N GLY A 29 -8.88 -3.26 18.17
CA GLY A 29 -8.87 -2.17 19.16
C GLY A 29 -7.98 -0.98 18.78
N ASN A 30 -7.78 -0.73 17.47
CA ASN A 30 -7.06 0.44 17.00
C ASN A 30 -8.02 1.50 16.47
N LYS A 31 -7.64 2.78 16.54
CA LYS A 31 -8.33 3.88 15.88
C LYS A 31 -7.86 3.98 14.44
N VAL A 32 -8.77 4.15 13.50
CA VAL A 32 -8.46 4.20 12.07
C VAL A 32 -8.95 5.51 11.46
N ILE A 33 -8.10 6.12 10.66
CA ILE A 33 -8.38 7.29 9.84
C ILE A 33 -8.28 6.83 8.39
N VAL A 34 -9.35 6.96 7.63
CA VAL A 34 -9.38 6.64 6.20
C VAL A 34 -9.23 7.92 5.39
N VAL A 35 -8.28 7.92 4.46
CA VAL A 35 -8.08 8.98 3.47
C VAL A 35 -8.43 8.43 2.09
N ALA A 36 -9.54 8.89 1.50
CA ALA A 36 -10.04 8.41 0.22
C ALA A 36 -11.08 9.40 -0.36
N ARG A 37 -11.47 9.23 -1.63
CA ARG A 37 -12.50 10.05 -2.27
C ARG A 37 -13.91 9.85 -1.71
N SER A 38 -14.20 8.67 -1.17
CA SER A 38 -15.52 8.33 -0.61
C SER A 38 -15.36 7.69 0.77
N LYS A 39 -16.29 8.02 1.67
CA LYS A 39 -16.35 7.43 3.02
C LYS A 39 -16.67 5.94 2.91
N PRO A 40 -15.99 5.07 3.69
CA PRO A 40 -16.37 3.66 3.77
C PRO A 40 -17.72 3.51 4.44
N GLU A 41 -18.55 2.61 3.90
CA GLU A 41 -19.86 2.30 4.49
C GLU A 41 -19.69 1.41 5.74
N ASN A 42 -20.52 1.68 6.76
CA ASN A 42 -20.61 0.87 7.99
C ASN A 42 -19.26 0.60 8.66
N LEU A 43 -18.40 1.60 8.68
CA LEU A 43 -17.11 1.54 9.38
C LEU A 43 -16.99 2.70 10.37
N ASP A 44 -16.76 2.38 11.63
CA ASP A 44 -16.48 3.38 12.68
C ASP A 44 -15.02 3.86 12.57
N CYS A 45 -14.82 4.94 11.81
CA CYS A 45 -13.50 5.51 11.58
C CYS A 45 -13.59 7.01 11.30
N ASP A 46 -12.52 7.73 11.59
CA ASP A 46 -12.33 9.08 11.07
C ASP A 46 -12.12 9.04 9.56
N PHE A 47 -12.60 10.07 8.86
CA PHE A 47 -12.56 10.10 7.41
C PHE A 47 -12.17 11.47 6.88
N PHE A 48 -11.20 11.50 5.97
CA PHE A 48 -10.82 12.66 5.18
C PHE A 48 -11.10 12.40 3.70
N SER A 49 -11.98 13.22 3.11
CA SER A 49 -12.18 13.20 1.66
C SER A 49 -10.96 13.79 0.96
N CYS A 50 -10.35 13.04 0.04
CA CYS A 50 -9.16 13.47 -0.67
C CYS A 50 -9.05 12.74 -2.01
N ASP A 51 -8.93 13.49 -3.10
CA ASP A 51 -8.35 12.97 -4.34
C ASP A 51 -6.84 12.94 -4.18
N LEU A 52 -6.30 11.75 -3.97
CA LEU A 52 -4.87 11.55 -3.74
C LEU A 52 -3.99 11.91 -4.95
N THR A 53 -4.57 12.18 -6.13
CA THR A 53 -3.83 12.72 -7.28
C THR A 53 -3.70 14.24 -7.24
N ASN A 54 -4.49 14.92 -6.38
CA ASN A 54 -4.47 16.36 -6.17
C ASN A 54 -3.51 16.72 -5.03
N GLU A 55 -2.49 17.53 -5.31
CA GLU A 55 -1.48 17.91 -4.34
C GLU A 55 -2.03 18.83 -3.23
N ASP A 56 -2.89 19.77 -3.58
CA ASP A 56 -3.47 20.71 -2.61
C ASP A 56 -4.38 19.98 -1.60
N GLU A 57 -5.17 19.02 -2.07
CA GLU A 57 -6.00 18.19 -1.19
C GLU A 57 -5.14 17.32 -0.26
N ARG A 58 -4.02 16.77 -0.75
CA ARG A 58 -3.07 16.03 0.11
C ARG A 58 -2.45 16.94 1.16
N ASN A 59 -2.04 18.17 0.79
CA ASN A 59 -1.50 19.16 1.73
C ASN A 59 -2.49 19.45 2.86
N LEU A 60 -3.75 19.78 2.51
CA LEU A 60 -4.80 20.06 3.48
C LEU A 60 -5.01 18.90 4.46
N VAL A 61 -5.06 17.67 3.96
CA VAL A 61 -5.25 16.49 4.81
C VAL A 61 -4.04 16.25 5.71
N ILE A 62 -2.82 16.37 5.19
CA ILE A 62 -1.59 16.20 5.97
C ILE A 62 -1.52 17.25 7.09
N ASP A 63 -1.79 18.52 6.80
CA ASP A 63 -1.78 19.60 7.77
C ASP A 63 -2.80 19.35 8.88
N GLN A 64 -3.99 18.87 8.52
CA GLN A 64 -5.04 18.55 9.48
C GLN A 64 -4.67 17.34 10.35
N LEU A 65 -4.04 16.31 9.77
CA LEU A 65 -3.52 15.16 10.53
C LEU A 65 -2.42 15.58 11.52
N LEU A 66 -1.50 16.45 11.10
CA LEU A 66 -0.44 16.98 11.95
C LEU A 66 -0.99 17.79 13.13
N LYS A 67 -2.09 18.50 12.92
CA LYS A 67 -2.74 19.35 13.93
C LYS A 67 -3.58 18.53 14.92
N ASP A 68 -4.49 17.70 14.40
CA ASP A 68 -5.60 17.10 15.17
C ASP A 68 -5.39 15.64 15.55
N HIS A 69 -4.40 14.96 14.93
CA HIS A 69 -4.15 13.52 15.11
C HIS A 69 -2.68 13.22 15.45
N ARG A 70 -2.13 13.97 16.41
CA ARG A 70 -0.70 13.90 16.79
C ARG A 70 -0.26 12.54 17.34
N ASP A 71 -1.18 11.73 17.80
CA ASP A 71 -0.97 10.35 18.28
C ASP A 71 -0.95 9.30 17.14
N THR A 72 -0.95 9.75 15.86
CA THR A 72 -0.81 8.85 14.72
C THR A 72 0.57 8.19 14.70
N ASN A 73 0.58 6.86 14.78
CA ASN A 73 1.82 6.08 14.78
C ASN A 73 1.91 5.01 13.67
N ILE A 74 0.87 4.82 12.87
CA ILE A 74 0.90 3.90 11.74
C ILE A 74 0.39 4.59 10.47
N LEU A 75 1.16 4.48 9.38
CA LEU A 75 0.75 4.88 8.04
C LEU A 75 0.68 3.63 7.14
N ILE A 76 -0.47 3.42 6.51
CA ILE A 76 -0.67 2.37 5.49
C ILE A 76 -0.88 3.04 4.14
N ASN A 77 0.13 3.00 3.28
CA ASN A 77 0.05 3.42 1.89
C ASN A 77 -0.52 2.28 1.06
N ASN A 78 -1.83 2.29 0.88
CA ASN A 78 -2.56 1.26 0.14
C ASN A 78 -3.18 1.79 -1.16
N ALA A 79 -3.48 3.08 -1.26
CA ALA A 79 -4.06 3.65 -2.47
C ALA A 79 -3.25 3.31 -3.72
N GLY A 80 -3.94 3.00 -4.79
CA GLY A 80 -3.30 2.68 -6.07
C GLY A 80 -4.34 2.45 -7.16
N SER A 81 -3.91 2.56 -8.39
CA SER A 81 -4.66 2.25 -9.59
C SER A 81 -3.83 1.40 -10.54
N GLN A 82 -4.52 0.71 -11.44
CA GLN A 82 -3.94 -0.18 -12.42
C GLN A 82 -4.65 0.04 -13.75
N ASN A 83 -4.13 0.93 -14.57
CA ASN A 83 -4.67 1.18 -15.89
C ASN A 83 -3.79 0.50 -16.96
N SER A 84 -4.44 -0.01 -18.00
CA SER A 84 -3.77 -0.46 -19.21
C SER A 84 -3.50 0.73 -20.13
N THR A 85 -2.48 0.63 -20.96
CA THR A 85 -2.19 1.60 -22.01
C THR A 85 -2.73 1.13 -23.36
N ASN A 86 -3.27 2.07 -24.15
CA ASN A 86 -3.72 1.81 -25.51
C ASN A 86 -2.59 2.10 -26.53
N GLY A 87 -1.48 1.36 -26.40
CA GLY A 87 -0.29 1.52 -27.22
C GLY A 87 0.82 2.32 -26.53
N ILE A 88 2.04 2.18 -27.06
CA ILE A 88 3.24 2.84 -26.53
C ILE A 88 3.17 4.36 -26.68
N GLU A 89 2.54 4.84 -27.73
CA GLU A 89 2.34 6.27 -28.03
C GLU A 89 1.50 6.98 -26.96
N ASN A 90 0.62 6.26 -26.29
CA ASN A 90 -0.26 6.79 -25.23
C ASN A 90 0.28 6.54 -23.81
N LEU A 91 1.48 5.99 -23.70
CA LEU A 91 2.05 5.56 -22.41
C LEU A 91 2.03 6.66 -21.35
N TYR A 92 2.38 7.90 -21.71
CA TYR A 92 2.41 9.03 -20.76
C TYR A 92 0.99 9.51 -20.40
N THR A 93 0.13 9.71 -21.38
CA THR A 93 -1.20 10.27 -21.16
C THR A 93 -2.11 9.34 -20.38
N ASP A 94 -2.08 8.04 -20.69
CA ASP A 94 -2.93 7.04 -20.07
C ASP A 94 -2.52 6.74 -18.61
N THR A 95 -1.25 6.95 -18.26
CA THR A 95 -0.72 6.49 -16.97
C THR A 95 -0.21 7.57 -16.03
N LYS A 96 -0.24 8.86 -16.44
CA LYS A 96 0.20 9.97 -15.58
C LYS A 96 -0.49 9.94 -14.22
N LYS A 97 -1.80 9.75 -14.19
CA LYS A 97 -2.58 9.65 -12.94
C LYS A 97 -2.18 8.45 -12.07
N ASP A 98 -1.78 7.34 -12.69
CA ASP A 98 -1.29 6.17 -11.95
C ASP A 98 0.03 6.48 -11.25
N ILE A 99 0.92 7.22 -11.88
CA ILE A 99 2.18 7.66 -11.29
C ILE A 99 1.90 8.61 -10.13
N ASP A 100 1.01 9.60 -10.33
CA ASP A 100 0.62 10.55 -9.28
C ASP A 100 0.03 9.81 -8.06
N LEU A 101 -0.83 8.82 -8.28
CA LEU A 101 -1.45 8.06 -7.19
C LEU A 101 -0.49 7.05 -6.54
N ASN A 102 0.16 6.21 -7.36
CA ASN A 102 0.92 5.05 -6.86
C ASN A 102 2.29 5.45 -6.29
N ILE A 103 2.86 6.58 -6.73
CA ILE A 103 4.21 7.01 -6.37
C ILE A 103 4.18 8.35 -5.63
N VAL A 104 3.65 9.42 -6.26
CA VAL A 104 3.75 10.78 -5.71
C VAL A 104 2.96 10.90 -4.42
N ALA A 105 1.71 10.44 -4.40
CA ALA A 105 0.88 10.48 -3.20
C ALA A 105 1.50 9.66 -2.05
N LEU A 106 2.02 8.46 -2.33
CA LEU A 106 2.70 7.64 -1.33
C LEU A 106 3.90 8.36 -0.71
N MET A 107 4.77 8.95 -1.53
CA MET A 107 5.93 9.72 -1.02
C MET A 107 5.50 10.91 -0.20
N HIS A 108 4.46 11.62 -0.65
CA HIS A 108 3.95 12.80 0.01
C HIS A 108 3.40 12.48 1.42
N PHE A 109 2.60 11.40 1.56
CA PHE A 109 2.13 10.95 2.87
C PHE A 109 3.27 10.45 3.77
N ILE A 110 4.28 9.76 3.23
CA ILE A 110 5.46 9.36 4.01
C ILE A 110 6.18 10.58 4.56
N SER A 111 6.53 11.55 3.69
CA SER A 111 7.28 12.75 4.12
C SER A 111 6.46 13.63 5.05
N GLY A 112 5.17 13.84 4.74
CA GLY A 112 4.29 14.71 5.51
C GLY A 112 3.98 14.18 6.91
N LEU A 113 3.79 12.86 7.07
CA LEU A 113 3.49 12.25 8.36
C LEU A 113 4.72 11.74 9.12
N TYR A 114 5.91 11.79 8.51
CA TYR A 114 7.15 11.35 9.17
C TYR A 114 7.40 12.04 10.52
N PRO A 115 7.14 13.35 10.72
CA PRO A 115 7.29 13.97 12.04
C PRO A 115 6.48 13.25 13.12
N LEU A 116 5.21 12.92 12.87
CA LEU A 116 4.37 12.17 13.82
C LEU A 116 4.91 10.78 14.08
N LEU A 117 5.28 10.06 13.01
CA LEU A 117 5.81 8.71 13.13
C LEU A 117 7.12 8.66 13.90
N LYS A 118 7.95 9.70 13.81
CA LYS A 118 9.22 9.78 14.52
C LYS A 118 9.03 10.11 16.00
N GLU A 119 8.04 10.94 16.34
CA GLU A 119 7.76 11.36 17.72
C GLU A 119 7.03 10.28 18.52
N ASN A 120 6.21 9.46 17.86
CA ASN A 120 5.41 8.42 18.52
C ASN A 120 6.19 7.11 18.65
N THR A 121 5.80 6.31 19.65
CA THR A 121 6.37 4.98 19.86
C THR A 121 5.63 3.91 19.05
N ASN A 122 6.29 2.78 18.80
CA ASN A 122 5.74 1.67 17.99
C ASN A 122 5.31 2.08 16.58
N SER A 123 5.97 3.06 16.01
CA SER A 123 5.59 3.62 14.72
C SER A 123 5.94 2.71 13.55
N ALA A 124 5.06 2.71 12.55
CA ALA A 124 5.26 1.92 11.35
C ALA A 124 4.74 2.57 10.08
N ILE A 125 5.40 2.25 8.98
CA ILE A 125 4.94 2.48 7.61
C ILE A 125 4.69 1.12 6.97
N ILE A 126 3.49 0.90 6.43
CA ILE A 126 3.15 -0.28 5.64
C ILE A 126 2.87 0.19 4.21
N ASN A 127 3.71 -0.23 3.27
CA ASN A 127 3.49 0.05 1.86
C ASN A 127 2.92 -1.21 1.18
N VAL A 128 1.84 -1.04 0.41
CA VAL A 128 1.25 -2.14 -0.36
C VAL A 128 1.85 -2.12 -1.76
N SER A 129 2.82 -3.00 -1.98
CA SER A 129 3.43 -3.25 -3.29
C SER A 129 2.60 -4.25 -4.12
N SER A 130 3.22 -5.16 -4.83
CA SER A 130 2.55 -6.18 -5.65
C SER A 130 3.52 -7.28 -6.03
N GLY A 131 3.04 -8.47 -6.36
CA GLY A 131 3.83 -9.49 -7.05
C GLY A 131 4.46 -8.98 -8.34
N TYR A 132 3.83 -8.00 -9.02
CA TYR A 132 4.39 -7.36 -10.22
C TYR A 132 5.58 -6.43 -9.92
N ALA A 133 5.82 -6.09 -8.65
CA ALA A 133 7.07 -5.45 -8.24
C ALA A 133 8.28 -6.40 -8.30
N ILE A 134 8.03 -7.69 -8.11
CA ILE A 134 9.06 -8.74 -8.14
C ILE A 134 9.31 -9.21 -9.57
N SER A 135 8.24 -9.33 -10.36
CA SER A 135 8.33 -9.72 -11.76
C SER A 135 7.28 -8.95 -12.57
N PRO A 136 7.72 -8.08 -13.51
CA PRO A 136 6.81 -7.21 -14.24
C PRO A 136 5.85 -8.00 -15.12
N ASN A 137 4.58 -7.55 -15.17
CA ASN A 137 3.61 -8.01 -16.13
C ASN A 137 3.74 -7.18 -17.42
N VAL A 138 3.90 -7.84 -18.57
CA VAL A 138 4.11 -7.17 -19.87
C VAL A 138 2.91 -6.36 -20.34
N TYR A 139 1.71 -6.68 -19.85
CA TYR A 139 0.47 -5.97 -20.19
C TYR A 139 0.21 -4.75 -19.30
N LEU A 140 0.98 -4.60 -18.20
CA LEU A 140 0.81 -3.56 -17.20
C LEU A 140 2.18 -2.94 -16.84
N PRO A 141 2.92 -2.39 -17.82
CA PRO A 141 4.31 -1.98 -17.62
C PRO A 141 4.45 -0.87 -16.59
N ILE A 142 3.61 0.15 -16.63
CA ILE A 142 3.67 1.29 -15.70
C ILE A 142 3.22 0.91 -14.29
N TYR A 143 2.15 0.12 -14.18
CA TYR A 143 1.76 -0.42 -12.87
C TYR A 143 2.88 -1.24 -12.25
N SER A 144 3.48 -2.16 -13.01
CA SER A 144 4.61 -2.97 -12.55
C SER A 144 5.80 -2.10 -12.13
N ALA A 145 6.14 -1.08 -12.92
CA ALA A 145 7.21 -0.13 -12.59
C ALA A 145 6.90 0.67 -11.33
N SER A 146 5.66 1.16 -11.17
CA SER A 146 5.25 1.89 -9.96
C SER A 146 5.33 1.02 -8.70
N LYS A 147 4.92 -0.24 -8.78
CA LYS A 147 5.01 -1.17 -7.65
C LYS A 147 6.44 -1.64 -7.37
N SER A 148 7.30 -1.69 -8.39
CA SER A 148 8.76 -1.89 -8.22
C SER A 148 9.41 -0.70 -7.51
N PHE A 149 8.99 0.53 -7.84
CA PHE A 149 9.39 1.73 -7.11
C PHE A 149 9.01 1.62 -5.62
N VAL A 150 7.75 1.30 -5.32
CA VAL A 150 7.25 1.15 -3.94
C VAL A 150 8.06 0.10 -3.18
N HIS A 151 8.32 -1.07 -3.79
CA HIS A 151 9.12 -2.13 -3.20
C HIS A 151 10.55 -1.67 -2.89
N SER A 152 11.22 -1.07 -3.87
CA SER A 152 12.60 -0.58 -3.73
C SER A 152 12.71 0.52 -2.67
N LEU A 153 11.80 1.51 -2.71
CA LEU A 153 11.73 2.58 -1.71
C LEU A 153 11.52 1.99 -0.31
N THR A 154 10.62 1.02 -0.16
CA THR A 154 10.32 0.37 1.14
C THR A 154 11.55 -0.31 1.73
N MET A 155 12.35 -0.99 0.89
CA MET A 155 13.61 -1.60 1.34
C MET A 155 14.62 -0.55 1.81
N SER A 156 14.76 0.55 1.07
CA SER A 156 15.67 1.65 1.42
C SER A 156 15.24 2.33 2.71
N LEU A 157 13.95 2.70 2.83
CA LEU A 157 13.40 3.33 4.04
C LEU A 157 13.54 2.44 5.27
N ARG A 158 13.38 1.14 5.14
CA ARG A 158 13.60 0.19 6.25
C ARG A 158 14.98 0.32 6.84
N LYS A 159 16.00 0.49 6.00
CA LYS A 159 17.37 0.67 6.47
C LYS A 159 17.61 2.07 7.01
N THR A 160 17.09 3.09 6.34
CA THR A 160 17.25 4.49 6.74
C THR A 160 16.57 4.79 8.08
N LEU A 161 15.42 4.18 8.36
CA LEU A 161 14.59 4.41 9.54
C LEU A 161 14.77 3.34 10.62
N GLU A 162 15.80 2.49 10.50
CA GLU A 162 16.09 1.42 11.46
C GLU A 162 16.25 1.99 12.88
N GLY A 163 15.54 1.42 13.84
CA GLY A 163 15.53 1.88 15.22
C GLY A 163 14.52 2.99 15.55
N SER A 164 13.91 3.64 14.56
CA SER A 164 12.91 4.70 14.77
C SER A 164 11.52 4.34 14.27
N VAL A 165 11.37 3.97 13.02
CA VAL A 165 10.08 3.62 12.39
C VAL A 165 10.20 2.28 11.67
N ALA A 166 9.36 1.32 12.00
CA ALA A 166 9.33 0.03 11.33
C ALA A 166 8.71 0.15 9.93
N VAL A 167 9.35 -0.43 8.90
CA VAL A 167 8.87 -0.30 7.51
C VAL A 167 8.58 -1.66 6.91
N PHE A 168 7.31 -1.87 6.55
CA PHE A 168 6.78 -3.13 6.03
C PHE A 168 6.41 -3.02 4.56
N ASP A 169 6.67 -4.08 3.83
CA ASP A 169 6.25 -4.27 2.45
C ASP A 169 5.22 -5.41 2.37
N LEU A 170 3.97 -5.06 2.17
CA LEU A 170 2.93 -6.04 1.86
C LEU A 170 2.89 -6.24 0.36
N CYS A 171 3.29 -7.42 -0.10
CA CYS A 171 3.45 -7.77 -1.50
C CYS A 171 2.41 -8.85 -1.90
N PRO A 172 1.16 -8.44 -2.23
CA PRO A 172 0.09 -9.38 -2.58
C PRO A 172 0.19 -9.87 -4.03
N PRO A 173 -0.38 -11.07 -4.33
CA PRO A 173 -0.74 -11.46 -5.68
C PRO A 173 -2.00 -10.71 -6.15
N ALA A 174 -2.66 -11.22 -7.20
CA ALA A 174 -3.99 -10.76 -7.57
C ALA A 174 -4.98 -10.97 -6.40
N VAL A 175 -5.77 -9.93 -6.09
CA VAL A 175 -6.77 -9.94 -5.01
C VAL A 175 -8.12 -9.53 -5.59
N LYS A 176 -9.18 -10.25 -5.26
CA LYS A 176 -10.55 -9.92 -5.67
C LYS A 176 -10.99 -8.61 -5.04
N THR A 177 -11.05 -7.57 -5.84
CA THR A 177 -11.46 -6.21 -5.49
C THR A 177 -12.17 -5.59 -6.69
N GLU A 178 -12.67 -4.36 -6.58
CA GLU A 178 -13.21 -3.65 -7.75
C GLU A 178 -12.15 -3.44 -8.85
N MET A 179 -10.87 -3.32 -8.49
CA MET A 179 -9.76 -3.21 -9.44
C MET A 179 -9.52 -4.51 -10.21
N ASN A 180 -9.81 -5.66 -9.60
CA ASN A 180 -9.66 -6.99 -10.19
C ASN A 180 -10.84 -7.89 -9.75
N PRO A 181 -12.02 -7.75 -10.37
CA PRO A 181 -13.24 -8.38 -9.88
C PRO A 181 -13.32 -9.90 -10.13
N HIS A 182 -12.57 -10.40 -11.11
CA HIS A 182 -12.77 -11.76 -11.63
C HIS A 182 -11.84 -12.80 -11.00
N GLU A 183 -10.61 -12.42 -10.64
CA GLU A 183 -9.57 -13.37 -10.23
C GLU A 183 -8.83 -12.93 -8.96
N GLY A 184 -8.26 -13.90 -8.26
CA GLY A 184 -7.37 -13.69 -7.14
C GLY A 184 -7.87 -14.22 -5.81
N MET A 185 -7.05 -14.04 -4.79
CA MET A 185 -7.39 -14.40 -3.42
C MET A 185 -8.41 -13.43 -2.83
N SER A 186 -9.13 -13.85 -1.78
CA SER A 186 -10.03 -12.95 -1.08
C SER A 186 -9.26 -11.92 -0.24
N VAL A 187 -9.88 -10.75 -0.03
CA VAL A 187 -9.34 -9.71 0.87
C VAL A 187 -9.16 -10.25 2.29
N ASP A 188 -10.12 -11.02 2.79
CA ASP A 188 -10.06 -11.58 4.15
C ASP A 188 -8.88 -12.52 4.34
N GLU A 189 -8.56 -13.32 3.33
CA GLU A 189 -7.41 -14.20 3.38
C GLU A 189 -6.10 -13.41 3.36
N LEU A 190 -5.98 -12.39 2.50
CA LEU A 190 -4.84 -11.48 2.49
C LEU A 190 -4.62 -10.85 3.86
N VAL A 191 -5.69 -10.31 4.45
CA VAL A 191 -5.64 -9.65 5.76
C VAL A 191 -5.23 -10.61 6.87
N LYS A 192 -5.70 -11.88 6.85
CA LYS A 192 -5.26 -12.91 7.80
C LYS A 192 -3.75 -13.19 7.69
N ILE A 193 -3.23 -13.29 6.45
CA ILE A 193 -1.80 -13.52 6.21
C ILE A 193 -0.99 -12.29 6.67
N PHE A 194 -1.42 -11.07 6.30
CA PHE A 194 -0.79 -9.84 6.75
C PHE A 194 -0.73 -9.78 8.28
N TRP A 195 -1.86 -10.02 8.96
CA TRP A 195 -1.93 -9.93 10.42
C TRP A 195 -1.01 -10.92 11.14
N LYS A 196 -0.89 -12.15 10.59
CA LYS A 196 0.06 -13.13 11.11
C LYS A 196 1.51 -12.69 10.95
N ALA A 197 1.84 -12.09 9.80
CA ALA A 197 3.18 -11.56 9.51
C ALA A 197 3.49 -10.31 10.37
N TRP A 198 2.51 -9.41 10.52
CA TRP A 198 2.57 -8.23 11.38
C TRP A 198 2.94 -8.58 12.82
N LYS A 199 2.23 -9.54 13.43
CA LYS A 199 2.51 -10.03 14.79
C LYS A 199 3.93 -10.59 14.96
N LYS A 200 4.54 -11.08 13.88
CA LYS A 200 5.90 -11.65 13.88
C LYS A 200 6.98 -10.65 13.48
N ASN A 201 6.64 -9.38 13.26
CA ASN A 201 7.53 -8.37 12.70
C ASN A 201 8.20 -8.82 11.39
N GLN A 202 7.46 -9.51 10.52
CA GLN A 202 7.94 -9.92 9.22
C GLN A 202 7.87 -8.72 8.27
N PHE A 203 8.96 -8.02 8.05
CA PHE A 203 9.01 -6.77 7.30
C PHE A 203 8.77 -6.89 5.80
N PHE A 204 9.11 -8.00 5.18
CA PHE A 204 8.73 -8.32 3.80
C PHE A 204 7.71 -9.44 3.81
N ILE A 205 6.53 -9.17 3.27
CA ILE A 205 5.35 -10.03 3.33
C ILE A 205 4.93 -10.43 1.92
N PRO A 206 5.70 -11.29 1.24
CA PRO A 206 5.26 -11.89 -0.02
C PRO A 206 4.15 -12.89 0.25
N VAL A 207 3.01 -12.73 -0.42
CA VAL A 207 1.82 -13.52 -0.15
C VAL A 207 1.67 -14.63 -1.18
N ARG A 208 1.42 -15.88 -0.72
CA ARG A 208 1.16 -17.07 -1.55
C ARG A 208 2.21 -17.26 -2.65
N GLU A 209 1.77 -17.28 -3.93
CA GLU A 209 2.59 -17.48 -5.13
C GLU A 209 3.71 -16.43 -5.30
N VAL A 210 3.57 -15.25 -4.71
CA VAL A 210 4.63 -14.23 -4.73
C VAL A 210 5.91 -14.72 -4.02
N LYS A 211 5.79 -15.63 -3.04
CA LYS A 211 6.95 -16.27 -2.40
C LYS A 211 7.74 -17.08 -3.41
N ILE A 212 7.04 -17.87 -4.23
CA ILE A 212 7.65 -18.70 -5.27
C ILE A 212 8.22 -17.80 -6.35
N LEU A 213 7.46 -16.79 -6.78
CA LEU A 213 7.90 -15.82 -7.77
C LEU A 213 9.20 -15.11 -7.34
N ASN A 214 9.29 -14.68 -6.08
CA ASN A 214 10.49 -14.05 -5.53
C ASN A 214 11.71 -15.02 -5.54
N LEU A 215 11.49 -16.30 -5.35
CA LEU A 215 12.56 -17.29 -5.47
C LEU A 215 12.97 -17.50 -6.94
N VAL A 216 12.00 -17.69 -7.83
CA VAL A 216 12.25 -17.94 -9.26
C VAL A 216 13.00 -16.79 -9.91
N THR A 217 12.64 -15.54 -9.63
CA THR A 217 13.27 -14.35 -10.23
C THR A 217 14.73 -14.16 -9.81
N ARG A 218 15.15 -14.74 -8.70
CA ARG A 218 16.58 -14.77 -8.31
C ARG A 218 17.44 -15.61 -9.26
N PHE A 219 16.86 -16.65 -9.87
CA PHE A 219 17.56 -17.52 -10.82
C PHE A 219 17.31 -17.10 -12.27
N SER A 220 16.08 -16.64 -12.61
CA SER A 220 15.73 -16.22 -13.95
C SER A 220 14.60 -15.19 -13.95
N LYS A 221 14.94 -13.94 -14.27
CA LYS A 221 13.95 -12.87 -14.45
C LYS A 221 12.98 -13.17 -15.60
N ASN A 222 13.48 -13.75 -16.70
CA ASN A 222 12.66 -14.11 -17.86
C ASN A 222 11.61 -15.18 -17.52
N LEU A 223 11.95 -16.16 -16.69
CA LEU A 223 10.99 -17.16 -16.24
C LEU A 223 9.93 -16.53 -15.35
N GLY A 224 10.30 -15.64 -14.44
CA GLY A 224 9.37 -14.88 -13.62
C GLY A 224 8.38 -14.08 -14.47
N MET A 225 8.85 -13.34 -15.47
CA MET A 225 7.98 -12.57 -16.38
C MET A 225 6.99 -13.46 -17.15
N ARG A 226 7.42 -14.63 -17.62
CA ARG A 226 6.54 -15.60 -18.29
C ARG A 226 5.44 -16.13 -17.38
N LEU A 227 5.73 -16.31 -16.08
CA LEU A 227 4.74 -16.79 -15.10
C LEU A 227 3.62 -15.78 -14.84
N VAL A 228 3.94 -14.48 -14.77
CA VAL A 228 2.97 -13.41 -14.47
C VAL A 228 2.29 -12.82 -15.71
N SER A 229 2.81 -13.10 -16.91
CA SER A 229 2.29 -12.57 -18.18
C SER A 229 1.53 -13.61 -19.01
N LYS A 230 1.12 -14.72 -18.40
CA LYS A 230 0.22 -15.66 -19.08
C LYS A 230 -1.16 -15.03 -19.22
N LYS A 231 -1.70 -15.08 -20.45
CA LYS A 231 -3.10 -14.74 -20.73
C LYS A 231 -4.01 -15.82 -20.19
#